data_2d326d747dff5691aae4339b494df007
#
_entry.id   2d326d747dff5691aae4339b494df007
#
_cell.length_a   1.000
_cell.length_b   1.000
_cell.length_c   1.000
_cell.angle_alpha   90.00
_cell.angle_beta   90.00
_cell.angle_gamma   90.00
#
_symmetry.space_group_name_H-M   'P 1'
#
loop_
_entity.id
_entity.type
_entity.pdbx_description
1 polymer ?
#
loop_
_entity_poly.entity_id
_entity_poly.type
_entity_poly.pdbx_seq_one_letter_code
_entity_poly.pdbx_strand_id
1 'polypeptide(L)'
;MRRLCTFGMMLALTTGCSPPAPQAPQATSEPVSKLGIRPQGDTEIQPDLSQVPPEVQKVFAYIDEHIDEHVENLQKWIRQPSISNSGEGIPESAEMVKGFFDELGCQQTQIFDVGVTEYGAPGNPVVYAKCDEGAEKTLMIYWMYDTMPVTQPDAWMAPPFEGRLVEQAPYKKVLIGRGATNSKGPQMSQLNAFRAIKAVHGRLPVNLIFVAEGDEERMDIGLRKFVKDHPELLEGADGMLRFGSQSPSGSGGYGGGSEGCVYVELTTSGTAWGRGPTVSDIHGSNKRSVDSPAWRHIKMLASLVSDDGNTPLIDGFLEGIQPLTEWQEADLKNAAARTDLKVAAENVGVARYISDDPYTMLKMQRYGTSFNLDGIWGGNMYAGGAGAILPNKVTSKHNFRYVPNMTGPDIVKKLRAQLDKNGYKDVEVKMIGDVPWAKMNSDNDAGRALKRAYEVMNIPHGELRADWGIGGGGGAAGGYWPAYLFGNGEVGEKVSSYAGIPIAAGGGGYGGRAHAANEFYVIEGAGRVYGMAGAEKVVAAMAYAFAGRIPPAPSPTN
;
A
#
# COMPACT_ATOMS: atom_id res chain seq x y z
N MET A 1 -65.07 65.92 4.89
CA MET A 1 -66.54 65.99 5.11
C MET A 1 -67.01 64.65 5.61
N ARG A 2 -67.78 64.68 6.72
CA ARG A 2 -68.68 63.70 7.32
C ARG A 2 -67.99 62.39 7.81
N ARG A 3 -67.80 62.21 9.15
CA ARG A 3 -68.74 61.95 10.27
C ARG A 3 -69.45 60.60 10.12
N LEU A 4 -69.28 59.75 11.05
CA LEU A 4 -69.97 59.26 12.29
C LEU A 4 -70.27 57.77 12.10
N CYS A 5 -70.38 56.86 13.00
CA CYS A 5 -70.59 56.78 14.47
C CYS A 5 -70.29 55.40 14.96
N THR A 6 -69.75 55.28 16.11
CA THR A 6 -69.84 54.35 17.22
C THR A 6 -70.99 53.32 17.21
N PHE A 7 -70.67 52.07 17.58
CA PHE A 7 -71.41 51.35 18.66
C PHE A 7 -70.48 50.28 19.26
N GLY A 8 -70.29 50.30 20.54
CA GLY A 8 -69.51 49.33 21.28
C GLY A 8 -70.29 48.08 21.64
N MET A 9 -69.61 46.96 21.79
CA MET A 9 -70.13 45.79 22.46
C MET A 9 -68.97 45.11 23.20
N MET A 10 -69.05 45.12 24.52
CA MET A 10 -68.15 44.45 25.45
C MET A 10 -68.40 42.94 25.39
N LEU A 11 -67.39 42.18 25.09
CA LEU A 11 -67.41 40.70 25.26
C LEU A 11 -66.22 40.30 26.12
N ALA A 12 -66.48 39.64 27.20
CA ALA A 12 -65.51 39.15 28.18
C ALA A 12 -64.66 38.04 27.57
N LEU A 13 -63.33 38.23 27.56
CA LEU A 13 -62.33 37.20 27.17
C LEU A 13 -61.89 36.46 28.43
N THR A 14 -62.24 35.19 28.51
CA THR A 14 -61.66 34.22 29.43
C THR A 14 -60.29 33.81 28.92
N THR A 15 -59.20 34.14 29.68
CA THR A 15 -57.82 33.70 29.40
C THR A 15 -57.68 32.23 29.75
N GLY A 16 -57.69 31.36 28.73
CA GLY A 16 -57.20 30.00 28.85
C GLY A 16 -55.68 29.95 28.67
N CYS A 17 -54.93 29.62 29.71
CA CYS A 17 -53.50 29.27 29.61
C CYS A 17 -53.34 27.96 28.83
N SER A 18 -52.84 28.04 27.60
CA SER A 18 -52.31 26.88 26.87
C SER A 18 -50.88 26.61 27.33
N PRO A 19 -50.47 25.36 27.54
CA PRO A 19 -49.07 25.05 27.84
C PRO A 19 -48.16 25.39 26.66
N PRO A 20 -46.90 25.80 26.91
CA PRO A 20 -45.94 26.08 25.82
C PRO A 20 -45.68 24.82 24.99
N ALA A 21 -45.65 24.99 23.68
CA ALA A 21 -45.29 23.94 22.74
C ALA A 21 -43.84 23.45 23.04
N PRO A 22 -43.58 22.15 22.89
CA PRO A 22 -42.22 21.65 23.05
C PRO A 22 -41.29 22.34 22.06
N GLN A 23 -40.22 22.97 22.56
CA GLN A 23 -39.13 23.52 21.74
C GLN A 23 -38.51 22.35 20.97
N ALA A 24 -38.45 22.47 19.65
CA ALA A 24 -37.65 21.60 18.82
C ALA A 24 -36.19 21.60 19.32
N PRO A 25 -35.50 20.46 19.32
CA PRO A 25 -34.09 20.43 19.71
C PRO A 25 -33.33 21.41 18.84
N GLN A 26 -32.60 22.33 19.47
CA GLN A 26 -31.65 23.20 18.80
C GLN A 26 -30.60 22.27 18.15
N ALA A 27 -30.53 22.29 16.83
CA ALA A 27 -29.43 21.72 16.12
C ALA A 27 -28.13 22.38 16.62
N THR A 28 -27.32 21.63 17.33
CA THR A 28 -25.95 22.03 17.65
C THR A 28 -25.25 22.20 16.31
N SER A 29 -24.87 23.44 15.97
CA SER A 29 -24.05 23.71 14.79
C SER A 29 -22.75 22.92 14.96
N GLU A 30 -22.54 21.92 14.11
CA GLU A 30 -21.22 21.26 14.00
C GLU A 30 -20.15 22.35 13.79
N PRO A 31 -18.98 22.21 14.44
CA PRO A 31 -17.88 23.12 14.19
C PRO A 31 -17.55 23.08 12.69
N VAL A 32 -17.60 24.24 12.04
CA VAL A 32 -17.32 24.34 10.59
C VAL A 32 -15.84 24.08 10.40
N SER A 33 -15.49 22.92 9.83
CA SER A 33 -14.14 22.55 9.44
C SER A 33 -13.52 23.64 8.54
N LYS A 34 -12.28 24.07 8.81
CA LYS A 34 -11.56 25.07 8.01
C LYS A 34 -11.33 24.59 6.56
N LEU A 35 -11.07 23.30 6.39
CA LEU A 35 -10.91 22.66 5.09
C LEU A 35 -12.25 22.21 4.50
N GLY A 36 -13.36 22.43 5.23
CA GLY A 36 -14.71 22.01 4.84
C GLY A 36 -14.82 20.48 4.73
N ILE A 37 -14.10 19.73 5.59
CA ILE A 37 -14.10 18.27 5.60
C ILE A 37 -15.25 17.76 6.46
N ARG A 38 -15.96 16.77 5.93
CA ARG A 38 -16.98 16.01 6.65
C ARG A 38 -16.37 14.67 7.08
N PRO A 39 -16.13 14.42 8.38
CA PRO A 39 -15.49 13.17 8.83
C PRO A 39 -16.19 11.91 8.34
N GLN A 40 -17.54 11.94 8.28
CA GLN A 40 -18.35 10.83 7.79
C GLN A 40 -18.43 10.78 6.26
N GLY A 41 -18.27 11.93 5.56
CA GLY A 41 -18.47 12.03 4.12
C GLY A 41 -19.88 11.59 3.69
N ASP A 42 -19.95 10.81 2.60
CA ASP A 42 -21.16 10.24 2.04
C ASP A 42 -21.20 8.70 2.25
N THR A 43 -20.65 8.20 3.39
CA THR A 43 -20.65 6.77 3.69
C THR A 43 -22.01 6.26 4.14
N GLU A 44 -22.40 5.09 3.62
CA GLU A 44 -23.61 4.34 4.00
C GLU A 44 -23.40 3.51 5.26
N ILE A 45 -22.14 3.22 5.63
CA ILE A 45 -21.78 2.47 6.84
C ILE A 45 -21.34 3.42 7.94
N GLN A 46 -21.64 3.04 9.19
CA GLN A 46 -21.36 3.80 10.40
C GLN A 46 -20.80 2.85 11.46
N PRO A 47 -19.95 3.31 12.40
CA PRO A 47 -19.57 2.50 13.54
C PRO A 47 -20.79 2.09 14.38
N ASP A 48 -20.82 0.83 14.81
CA ASP A 48 -21.79 0.36 15.81
C ASP A 48 -21.32 0.75 17.22
N LEU A 49 -21.70 1.95 17.65
CA LEU A 49 -21.29 2.49 18.94
C LEU A 49 -21.79 1.66 20.14
N SER A 50 -22.80 0.80 19.97
CA SER A 50 -23.28 -0.10 21.03
C SER A 50 -22.24 -1.16 21.42
N GLN A 51 -21.35 -1.47 20.48
CA GLN A 51 -20.24 -2.43 20.65
C GLN A 51 -18.90 -1.76 21.02
N VAL A 52 -18.88 -0.44 21.13
CA VAL A 52 -17.67 0.36 21.39
C VAL A 52 -17.70 0.85 22.84
N PRO A 53 -16.70 0.53 23.67
CA PRO A 53 -16.60 1.07 25.02
C PRO A 53 -16.60 2.61 25.03
N PRO A 54 -17.18 3.25 26.08
CA PRO A 54 -17.28 4.71 26.15
C PRO A 54 -15.92 5.44 26.03
N GLU A 55 -14.86 4.83 26.50
CA GLU A 55 -13.49 5.35 26.39
C GLU A 55 -13.03 5.43 24.91
N VAL A 56 -13.37 4.43 24.10
CA VAL A 56 -13.02 4.40 22.67
C VAL A 56 -13.92 5.34 21.88
N GLN A 57 -15.19 5.50 22.26
CA GLN A 57 -16.11 6.49 21.65
C GLN A 57 -15.56 7.91 21.77
N LYS A 58 -14.92 8.25 22.90
CA LYS A 58 -14.24 9.56 23.08
C LYS A 58 -13.11 9.76 22.08
N VAL A 59 -12.35 8.71 21.77
CA VAL A 59 -11.29 8.76 20.75
C VAL A 59 -11.91 8.97 19.35
N PHE A 60 -13.01 8.29 19.05
CA PHE A 60 -13.71 8.49 17.79
C PHE A 60 -14.22 9.93 17.62
N ALA A 61 -14.79 10.51 18.68
CA ALA A 61 -15.21 11.90 18.69
C ALA A 61 -14.04 12.86 18.48
N TYR A 62 -12.92 12.63 19.19
CA TYR A 62 -11.71 13.43 19.02
C TYR A 62 -11.17 13.39 17.58
N ILE A 63 -11.17 12.21 16.93
CA ILE A 63 -10.77 12.06 15.53
C ILE A 63 -11.65 12.92 14.62
N ASP A 64 -12.98 12.90 14.81
CA ASP A 64 -13.88 13.70 14.00
C ASP A 64 -13.67 15.20 14.21
N GLU A 65 -13.45 15.63 15.45
CA GLU A 65 -13.23 17.04 15.81
C GLU A 65 -11.90 17.61 15.25
N HIS A 66 -10.87 16.75 15.08
CA HIS A 66 -9.53 17.16 14.66
C HIS A 66 -9.18 16.78 13.21
N ILE A 67 -10.17 16.43 12.40
CA ILE A 67 -9.92 15.91 11.04
C ILE A 67 -9.14 16.89 10.15
N ASP A 68 -9.34 18.20 10.31
CA ASP A 68 -8.59 19.20 9.54
C ASP A 68 -7.09 19.12 9.84
N GLU A 69 -6.71 19.08 11.11
CA GLU A 69 -5.32 18.91 11.55
C GLU A 69 -4.74 17.61 11.02
N HIS A 70 -5.52 16.52 11.08
CA HIS A 70 -5.11 15.21 10.60
C HIS A 70 -4.80 15.21 9.09
N VAL A 71 -5.61 15.91 8.31
CA VAL A 71 -5.38 16.07 6.87
C VAL A 71 -4.19 17.01 6.60
N GLU A 72 -4.03 18.09 7.37
CA GLU A 72 -2.86 18.98 7.27
C GLU A 72 -1.55 18.22 7.56
N ASN A 73 -1.56 17.29 8.53
CA ASN A 73 -0.41 16.40 8.81
C ASN A 73 -0.05 15.55 7.59
N LEU A 74 -1.03 14.96 6.93
CA LEU A 74 -0.79 14.20 5.70
C LEU A 74 -0.28 15.11 4.57
N GLN A 75 -0.88 16.29 4.37
CA GLN A 75 -0.41 17.25 3.37
C GLN A 75 1.04 17.67 3.61
N LYS A 76 1.43 17.89 4.87
CA LYS A 76 2.81 18.21 5.25
C LYS A 76 3.78 17.10 4.84
N TRP A 77 3.41 15.83 5.06
CA TRP A 77 4.25 14.70 4.71
C TRP A 77 4.32 14.47 3.18
N ILE A 78 3.21 14.67 2.46
CA ILE A 78 3.20 14.59 0.99
C ILE A 78 4.13 15.64 0.37
N ARG A 79 4.22 16.84 0.95
CA ARG A 79 5.10 17.91 0.46
C ARG A 79 6.58 17.62 0.63
N GLN A 80 6.95 16.66 1.47
CA GLN A 80 8.31 16.17 1.59
C GLN A 80 8.51 15.03 0.58
N PRO A 81 9.26 15.22 -0.53
CA PRO A 81 9.65 14.14 -1.41
C PRO A 81 10.44 13.06 -0.66
N SER A 82 10.37 11.83 -1.15
CA SER A 82 11.12 10.69 -0.59
C SER A 82 11.31 9.62 -1.66
N ILE A 83 11.95 9.98 -2.77
CA ILE A 83 12.09 9.12 -3.94
C ILE A 83 13.28 8.18 -3.74
N SER A 84 13.00 6.90 -3.45
CA SER A 84 14.04 5.94 -3.10
C SER A 84 15.07 5.69 -4.19
N ASN A 85 14.65 5.66 -5.47
CA ASN A 85 15.53 5.37 -6.60
C ASN A 85 16.62 6.43 -6.81
N SER A 86 16.33 7.70 -6.57
CA SER A 86 17.27 8.82 -6.71
C SER A 86 17.90 9.24 -5.40
N GLY A 87 17.32 8.85 -4.25
CA GLY A 87 17.67 9.35 -2.93
C GLY A 87 17.11 10.75 -2.63
N GLU A 88 16.34 11.35 -3.55
CA GLU A 88 15.79 12.70 -3.39
C GLU A 88 14.83 12.75 -2.20
N GLY A 89 15.17 13.57 -1.20
CA GLY A 89 14.38 13.81 0.00
C GLY A 89 14.31 12.64 0.98
N ILE A 90 15.08 11.57 0.78
CA ILE A 90 15.11 10.40 1.68
C ILE A 90 15.63 10.76 3.07
N PRO A 91 16.78 11.44 3.24
CA PRO A 91 17.26 11.82 4.57
C PRO A 91 16.26 12.72 5.33
N GLU A 92 15.71 13.72 4.64
CA GLU A 92 14.75 14.67 5.21
C GLU A 92 13.43 13.95 5.61
N SER A 93 12.98 12.97 4.80
CA SER A 93 11.81 12.18 5.13
C SER A 93 12.06 11.24 6.31
N ALA A 94 13.26 10.65 6.43
CA ALA A 94 13.65 9.83 7.57
C ALA A 94 13.66 10.67 8.88
N GLU A 95 14.21 11.88 8.84
CA GLU A 95 14.17 12.80 10.00
C GLU A 95 12.73 13.21 10.35
N MET A 96 11.88 13.46 9.34
CA MET A 96 10.46 13.76 9.58
C MET A 96 9.74 12.59 10.25
N VAL A 97 9.96 11.36 9.78
CA VAL A 97 9.37 10.15 10.36
C VAL A 97 9.86 9.92 11.80
N LYS A 98 11.16 10.12 12.05
CA LYS A 98 11.70 10.10 13.41
C LYS A 98 11.00 11.13 14.29
N GLY A 99 10.83 12.37 13.78
CA GLY A 99 10.10 13.44 14.47
C GLY A 99 8.66 13.06 14.82
N PHE A 100 7.96 12.34 13.95
CA PHE A 100 6.61 11.84 14.24
C PHE A 100 6.57 10.88 15.44
N PHE A 101 7.59 10.02 15.59
CA PHE A 101 7.69 9.09 16.70
C PHE A 101 8.14 9.78 18.00
N ASP A 102 9.03 10.78 17.90
CA ASP A 102 9.40 11.64 19.02
C ASP A 102 8.17 12.39 19.56
N GLU A 103 7.36 13.02 18.68
CA GLU A 103 6.13 13.71 19.03
C GLU A 103 5.05 12.79 19.61
N LEU A 104 5.00 11.52 19.15
CA LEU A 104 4.15 10.50 19.77
C LEU A 104 4.60 10.15 21.18
N GLY A 105 5.83 10.49 21.57
CA GLY A 105 6.40 10.26 22.89
C GLY A 105 7.02 8.87 23.03
N CYS A 106 7.58 8.30 21.96
CA CYS A 106 8.37 7.09 22.02
C CYS A 106 9.69 7.38 22.74
N GLN A 107 10.10 6.50 23.67
CA GLN A 107 11.28 6.71 24.51
C GLN A 107 12.59 6.36 23.80
N GLN A 108 12.51 5.56 22.74
CA GLN A 108 13.64 5.22 21.87
C GLN A 108 13.25 5.52 20.43
N THR A 109 14.01 6.41 19.77
CA THR A 109 13.86 6.72 18.34
C THR A 109 15.25 6.85 17.73
N GLN A 110 15.47 6.20 16.59
CA GLN A 110 16.78 6.19 15.93
C GLN A 110 16.65 6.01 14.44
N ILE A 111 17.54 6.67 13.69
CA ILE A 111 17.76 6.44 12.25
C ILE A 111 18.99 5.56 12.13
N PHE A 112 18.87 4.45 11.42
CA PHE A 112 19.95 3.53 11.13
C PHE A 112 20.42 3.70 9.70
N ASP A 113 21.70 4.06 9.52
CA ASP A 113 22.38 3.97 8.25
C ASP A 113 22.77 2.51 8.01
N VAL A 114 22.19 1.90 7.00
CA VAL A 114 22.40 0.47 6.73
C VAL A 114 23.64 0.19 5.85
N GLY A 115 24.23 1.21 5.23
CA GLY A 115 25.41 1.07 4.40
C GLY A 115 25.19 0.26 3.12
N VAL A 116 26.25 -0.38 2.60
CA VAL A 116 26.17 -1.17 1.37
C VAL A 116 25.51 -2.53 1.63
N THR A 117 24.52 -2.86 0.82
CA THR A 117 23.73 -4.09 0.90
C THR A 117 24.38 -5.25 0.14
N GLU A 118 23.86 -6.47 0.29
CA GLU A 118 24.32 -7.67 -0.42
C GLU A 118 24.14 -7.58 -1.95
N TYR A 119 23.34 -6.64 -2.43
CA TYR A 119 23.16 -6.36 -3.87
C TYR A 119 24.16 -5.34 -4.42
N GLY A 120 25.12 -4.89 -3.59
CA GLY A 120 26.18 -3.95 -3.99
C GLY A 120 25.72 -2.50 -4.14
N ALA A 121 24.51 -2.18 -3.71
CA ALA A 121 23.97 -0.81 -3.65
C ALA A 121 23.88 -0.34 -2.20
N PRO A 122 24.03 0.96 -1.90
CA PRO A 122 23.72 1.49 -0.58
C PRO A 122 22.23 1.38 -0.32
N GLY A 123 21.86 0.93 0.89
CA GLY A 123 20.47 0.95 1.37
C GLY A 123 20.12 2.34 1.88
N ASN A 124 18.83 2.69 1.78
CA ASN A 124 18.29 3.88 2.41
C ASN A 124 18.10 3.65 3.92
N PRO A 125 18.10 4.71 4.75
CA PRO A 125 18.00 4.57 6.20
C PRO A 125 16.72 3.85 6.65
N VAL A 126 16.82 3.14 7.78
CA VAL A 126 15.66 2.60 8.51
C VAL A 126 15.44 3.42 9.77
N VAL A 127 14.21 3.88 9.98
CA VAL A 127 13.81 4.59 11.20
C VAL A 127 13.12 3.60 12.14
N TYR A 128 13.69 3.46 13.32
CA TYR A 128 13.18 2.60 14.39
C TYR A 128 12.64 3.44 15.54
N ALA A 129 11.52 3.02 16.13
CA ALA A 129 11.09 3.58 17.41
C ALA A 129 10.44 2.53 18.30
N LYS A 130 10.59 2.71 19.62
CA LYS A 130 9.92 1.91 20.65
C LYS A 130 9.22 2.84 21.63
N CYS A 131 7.91 2.62 21.77
CA CYS A 131 7.06 3.35 22.69
C CYS A 131 6.61 2.37 23.78
N ASP A 132 7.19 2.46 24.97
CA ASP A 132 6.80 1.70 26.14
C ASP A 132 5.69 2.46 26.88
N GLU A 133 4.49 1.93 26.84
CA GLU A 133 3.30 2.49 27.50
C GLU A 133 2.97 1.74 28.81
N GLY A 134 3.80 0.79 29.23
CA GLY A 134 3.54 -0.10 30.35
C GLY A 134 2.35 -1.02 30.08
N ALA A 135 2.06 -1.32 28.83
CA ALA A 135 0.98 -2.22 28.42
C ALA A 135 1.45 -3.68 28.43
N GLU A 136 0.49 -4.61 28.54
CA GLU A 136 0.78 -6.05 28.53
C GLU A 136 1.24 -6.54 27.16
N LYS A 137 0.65 -5.99 26.07
CA LYS A 137 0.94 -6.41 24.70
C LYS A 137 1.70 -5.35 23.93
N THR A 138 2.59 -5.81 23.05
CA THR A 138 3.39 -5.00 22.14
C THR A 138 2.97 -5.26 20.70
N LEU A 139 2.58 -4.21 19.99
CA LEU A 139 2.21 -4.24 18.57
C LEU A 139 3.34 -3.65 17.74
N MET A 140 3.87 -4.41 16.79
CA MET A 140 4.79 -3.91 15.78
C MET A 140 4.04 -3.27 14.63
N ILE A 141 4.56 -2.15 14.15
CA ILE A 141 4.02 -1.38 13.02
C ILE A 141 5.10 -1.27 11.96
N TYR A 142 4.82 -1.80 10.78
CA TYR A 142 5.68 -1.63 9.61
C TYR A 142 5.24 -0.44 8.76
N TRP A 143 6.21 0.39 8.38
CA TRP A 143 6.05 1.51 7.47
C TRP A 143 7.07 1.47 6.34
N MET A 144 6.70 2.02 5.19
CA MET A 144 7.59 2.48 4.15
C MET A 144 7.41 4.00 4.01
N TYR A 145 8.48 4.78 4.07
CA TYR A 145 8.38 6.23 3.91
C TYR A 145 8.84 6.72 2.53
N ASP A 146 9.42 5.82 1.73
CA ASP A 146 9.83 6.10 0.36
C ASP A 146 8.66 6.03 -0.63
N THR A 147 8.90 6.53 -1.82
CA THR A 147 7.94 6.57 -2.92
C THR A 147 8.62 6.30 -4.26
N MET A 148 7.82 5.85 -5.23
CA MET A 148 8.22 5.82 -6.64
C MET A 148 8.50 7.23 -7.18
N PRO A 149 9.35 7.37 -8.23
CA PRO A 149 9.52 8.61 -8.95
C PRO A 149 8.26 9.05 -9.69
N VAL A 150 8.22 10.33 -10.08
CA VAL A 150 7.18 10.89 -10.95
C VAL A 150 7.62 10.74 -12.40
N THR A 151 7.02 9.78 -13.13
CA THR A 151 7.42 9.46 -14.51
C THR A 151 6.62 10.22 -15.58
N GLN A 152 5.45 10.76 -15.24
CA GLN A 152 4.54 11.45 -16.17
C GLN A 152 4.03 12.75 -15.52
N PRO A 153 4.88 13.78 -15.35
CA PRO A 153 4.52 14.98 -14.59
C PRO A 153 3.33 15.75 -15.20
N ASP A 154 3.19 15.75 -16.53
CA ASP A 154 2.12 16.46 -17.24
C ASP A 154 0.75 15.77 -17.15
N ALA A 155 0.68 14.53 -16.66
CA ALA A 155 -0.57 13.77 -16.51
C ALA A 155 -1.27 14.01 -15.16
N TRP A 156 -0.69 14.81 -14.27
CA TRP A 156 -1.23 15.08 -12.95
C TRP A 156 -2.21 16.25 -12.94
N MET A 157 -3.37 16.09 -12.26
CA MET A 157 -4.34 17.17 -12.02
C MET A 157 -3.85 18.24 -11.04
N ALA A 158 -2.86 17.90 -10.21
CA ALA A 158 -2.19 18.79 -9.29
C ALA A 158 -0.71 18.41 -9.18
N PRO A 159 0.21 19.32 -8.80
CA PRO A 159 1.60 18.97 -8.58
C PRO A 159 1.75 17.77 -7.62
N PRO A 160 2.59 16.76 -7.95
CA PRO A 160 2.66 15.49 -7.23
C PRO A 160 3.00 15.60 -5.74
N PHE A 161 3.70 16.66 -5.34
CA PHE A 161 4.11 16.92 -3.95
C PHE A 161 3.41 18.14 -3.35
N GLU A 162 2.22 18.52 -3.83
CA GLU A 162 1.43 19.60 -3.23
C GLU A 162 0.47 19.12 -2.14
N GLY A 163 -0.09 17.91 -2.30
CA GLY A 163 -1.11 17.37 -1.39
C GLY A 163 -2.46 18.10 -1.54
N ARG A 164 -2.87 18.38 -2.77
CA ARG A 164 -4.11 19.12 -3.05
C ARG A 164 -5.34 18.26 -2.81
N LEU A 165 -6.35 18.89 -2.17
CA LEU A 165 -7.69 18.30 -2.05
C LEU A 165 -8.50 18.59 -3.33
N VAL A 166 -9.07 17.56 -3.93
CA VAL A 166 -9.90 17.63 -5.13
C VAL A 166 -11.13 16.74 -5.02
N GLU A 167 -12.14 17.00 -5.84
CA GLU A 167 -13.26 16.08 -6.04
C GLU A 167 -12.88 15.03 -7.08
N GLN A 168 -13.14 13.76 -6.77
CA GLN A 168 -12.98 12.63 -7.69
C GLN A 168 -14.09 11.62 -7.43
N ALA A 169 -15.08 11.59 -8.30
CA ALA A 169 -16.24 10.72 -8.14
C ALA A 169 -15.85 9.26 -7.82
N PRO A 170 -16.51 8.58 -6.88
CA PRO A 170 -17.69 9.05 -6.14
C PRO A 170 -17.37 9.93 -4.90
N TYR A 171 -16.09 10.22 -4.63
CA TYR A 171 -15.61 10.92 -3.43
C TYR A 171 -15.64 12.44 -3.62
N LYS A 172 -16.19 13.16 -2.64
CA LYS A 172 -16.21 14.63 -2.64
C LYS A 172 -14.85 15.26 -2.33
N LYS A 173 -14.01 14.56 -1.57
CA LYS A 173 -12.63 14.98 -1.29
C LYS A 173 -11.70 13.79 -1.30
N VAL A 174 -10.69 13.87 -2.15
CA VAL A 174 -9.49 13.04 -2.12
C VAL A 174 -8.27 13.94 -2.05
N LEU A 175 -7.20 13.47 -1.44
CA LEU A 175 -5.90 14.11 -1.47
C LEU A 175 -5.09 13.49 -2.61
N ILE A 176 -4.65 14.30 -3.56
CA ILE A 176 -3.78 13.87 -4.66
C ILE A 176 -2.33 14.16 -4.30
N GLY A 177 -1.48 13.16 -4.48
CA GLY A 177 -0.04 13.29 -4.28
C GLY A 177 0.71 11.98 -4.48
N ARG A 178 1.97 12.04 -4.86
CA ARG A 178 2.85 10.88 -4.89
C ARG A 178 3.08 10.38 -3.46
N GLY A 179 2.80 9.09 -3.22
CA GLY A 179 2.80 8.50 -1.89
C GLY A 179 1.46 8.61 -1.15
N ALA A 180 0.42 9.19 -1.75
CA ALA A 180 -0.86 9.39 -1.07
C ALA A 180 -1.52 8.08 -0.64
N THR A 181 -1.55 7.07 -1.50
CA THR A 181 -2.02 5.73 -1.13
C THR A 181 -0.90 4.75 -0.82
N ASN A 182 0.27 4.92 -1.42
CA ASN A 182 1.43 4.02 -1.27
C ASN A 182 2.65 4.77 -0.71
N SER A 183 2.72 4.98 0.63
CA SER A 183 1.79 4.55 1.68
C SER A 183 1.57 5.63 2.76
N LYS A 184 1.92 6.92 2.50
CA LYS A 184 1.86 8.00 3.49
C LYS A 184 0.46 8.23 4.06
N GLY A 185 -0.60 8.10 3.25
CA GLY A 185 -1.98 8.27 3.71
C GLY A 185 -2.41 7.24 4.76
N PRO A 186 -2.35 5.94 4.47
CA PRO A 186 -2.63 4.90 5.47
C PRO A 186 -1.78 5.02 6.73
N GLN A 187 -0.49 5.32 6.60
CA GLN A 187 0.44 5.43 7.73
C GLN A 187 0.18 6.69 8.57
N MET A 188 -0.15 7.82 7.95
CA MET A 188 -0.57 9.01 8.69
C MET A 188 -1.88 8.78 9.43
N SER A 189 -2.81 8.01 8.86
CA SER A 189 -4.04 7.62 9.57
C SER A 189 -3.73 6.76 10.82
N GLN A 190 -2.72 5.87 10.76
CA GLN A 190 -2.27 5.16 11.95
C GLN A 190 -1.71 6.11 13.00
N LEU A 191 -0.82 7.01 12.62
CA LEU A 191 -0.19 7.96 13.54
C LEU A 191 -1.21 8.86 14.21
N ASN A 192 -2.13 9.44 13.44
CA ASN A 192 -3.18 10.30 13.96
C ASN A 192 -4.11 9.56 14.93
N ALA A 193 -4.44 8.29 14.65
CA ALA A 193 -5.21 7.45 15.58
C ALA A 193 -4.46 7.26 16.92
N PHE A 194 -3.17 6.97 16.90
CA PHE A 194 -2.36 6.84 18.12
C PHE A 194 -2.23 8.19 18.86
N ARG A 195 -2.04 9.30 18.14
CA ARG A 195 -2.05 10.65 18.72
C ARG A 195 -3.40 10.97 19.38
N ALA A 196 -4.53 10.65 18.72
CA ALA A 196 -5.88 10.83 19.27
C ALA A 196 -6.09 10.02 20.56
N ILE A 197 -5.64 8.75 20.59
CA ILE A 197 -5.71 7.94 21.82
C ILE A 197 -4.92 8.59 22.94
N LYS A 198 -3.68 9.04 22.68
CA LYS A 198 -2.84 9.72 23.71
C LYS A 198 -3.42 11.06 24.14
N ALA A 199 -3.98 11.84 23.23
CA ALA A 199 -4.62 13.12 23.57
C ALA A 199 -5.81 12.92 24.52
N VAL A 200 -6.61 11.86 24.30
CA VAL A 200 -7.80 11.57 25.12
C VAL A 200 -7.44 10.88 26.45
N HIS A 201 -6.46 9.97 26.44
CA HIS A 201 -6.22 9.07 27.59
C HIS A 201 -4.81 9.16 28.20
N GLY A 202 -3.93 9.97 27.61
CA GLY A 202 -2.55 10.16 28.09
C GLY A 202 -1.59 9.02 27.73
N ARG A 203 -2.09 7.85 27.32
CA ARG A 203 -1.29 6.68 26.96
C ARG A 203 -2.00 5.79 25.94
N LEU A 204 -1.25 4.93 25.25
CA LEU A 204 -1.80 3.91 24.37
C LEU A 204 -2.23 2.65 25.15
N PRO A 205 -3.17 1.85 24.63
CA PRO A 205 -3.55 0.56 25.22
C PRO A 205 -2.54 -0.56 24.96
N VAL A 206 -1.55 -0.33 24.10
CA VAL A 206 -0.48 -1.26 23.70
C VAL A 206 0.86 -0.53 23.68
N ASN A 207 1.96 -1.27 23.87
CA ASN A 207 3.28 -0.77 23.50
C ASN A 207 3.42 -0.83 21.98
N LEU A 208 4.27 0.03 21.40
CA LEU A 208 4.52 0.04 19.96
C LEU A 208 6.01 -0.15 19.65
N ILE A 209 6.28 -0.91 18.58
CA ILE A 209 7.56 -0.93 17.89
C ILE A 209 7.30 -0.48 16.45
N PHE A 210 7.93 0.61 16.01
CA PHE A 210 7.88 1.05 14.62
C PHE A 210 9.16 0.65 13.90
N VAL A 211 8.99 0.10 12.69
CA VAL A 211 10.07 -0.12 11.74
C VAL A 211 9.64 0.53 10.43
N ALA A 212 10.30 1.63 10.06
CA ALA A 212 9.99 2.40 8.87
C ALA A 212 11.20 2.42 7.93
N GLU A 213 11.03 1.87 6.73
CA GLU A 213 12.08 1.78 5.73
C GLU A 213 11.97 2.83 4.62
N GLY A 214 13.09 3.06 3.92
CA GLY A 214 13.18 3.93 2.77
C GLY A 214 13.52 3.22 1.46
N ASP A 215 13.34 1.91 1.39
CA ASP A 215 13.74 1.06 0.27
C ASP A 215 12.67 0.09 -0.21
N GLU A 216 11.40 0.25 0.17
CA GLU A 216 10.36 -0.69 -0.27
C GLU A 216 10.26 -0.69 -1.81
N GLU A 217 10.32 0.47 -2.42
CA GLU A 217 10.31 0.63 -3.87
C GLU A 217 11.64 0.21 -4.55
N ARG A 218 12.64 -0.20 -3.75
CA ARG A 218 13.92 -0.75 -4.17
C ARG A 218 14.15 -2.17 -3.64
N MET A 219 13.06 -2.94 -3.42
CA MET A 219 13.12 -4.35 -3.01
C MET A 219 13.57 -4.57 -1.57
N ASP A 220 13.26 -3.66 -0.67
CA ASP A 220 13.54 -3.74 0.78
C ASP A 220 15.04 -4.00 1.10
N ILE A 221 15.95 -3.60 0.19
CA ILE A 221 17.37 -3.98 0.29
C ILE A 221 18.02 -3.47 1.58
N GLY A 222 17.65 -2.26 2.02
CA GLY A 222 18.11 -1.67 3.28
C GLY A 222 17.47 -2.34 4.49
N LEU A 223 16.15 -2.57 4.46
CA LEU A 223 15.42 -3.23 5.54
C LEU A 223 15.93 -4.66 5.77
N ARG A 224 16.15 -5.42 4.70
CA ARG A 224 16.73 -6.77 4.78
C ARG A 224 18.06 -6.79 5.52
N LYS A 225 18.93 -5.83 5.24
CA LYS A 225 20.19 -5.69 5.95
C LYS A 225 20.00 -5.27 7.40
N PHE A 226 19.12 -4.30 7.67
CA PHE A 226 18.78 -3.86 9.03
C PHE A 226 18.30 -5.03 9.90
N VAL A 227 17.36 -5.85 9.42
CA VAL A 227 16.85 -7.02 10.15
C VAL A 227 17.94 -8.05 10.46
N LYS A 228 18.90 -8.23 9.52
CA LYS A 228 20.06 -9.10 9.73
C LYS A 228 21.02 -8.57 10.79
N ASP A 229 21.24 -7.27 10.80
CA ASP A 229 22.23 -6.63 11.66
C ASP A 229 21.69 -6.34 13.08
N HIS A 230 20.36 -6.16 13.23
CA HIS A 230 19.69 -5.72 14.46
C HIS A 230 18.45 -6.56 14.82
N PRO A 231 18.56 -7.91 14.89
CA PRO A 231 17.41 -8.77 15.22
C PRO A 231 16.81 -8.48 16.59
N GLU A 232 17.65 -8.05 17.56
CA GLU A 232 17.26 -7.75 18.93
C GLU A 232 16.23 -6.61 19.02
N LEU A 233 16.18 -5.71 18.04
CA LEU A 233 15.23 -4.59 18.02
C LEU A 233 13.79 -5.04 17.66
N LEU A 234 13.64 -6.24 17.12
CA LEU A 234 12.35 -6.79 16.72
C LEU A 234 11.75 -7.72 17.77
N GLU A 235 12.50 -8.03 18.81
CA GLU A 235 12.08 -8.96 19.86
C GLU A 235 10.96 -8.39 20.74
N GLY A 236 10.08 -9.28 21.20
CA GLY A 236 9.01 -8.96 22.15
C GLY A 236 7.73 -8.38 21.55
N ALA A 237 7.58 -8.40 20.23
CA ALA A 237 6.30 -8.06 19.60
C ALA A 237 5.33 -9.26 19.64
N ASP A 238 4.12 -9.06 20.17
CA ASP A 238 3.06 -10.08 20.24
C ASP A 238 2.27 -10.20 18.94
N GLY A 239 2.34 -9.19 18.08
CA GLY A 239 1.73 -9.16 16.76
C GLY A 239 2.22 -7.98 15.95
N MET A 240 1.96 -8.02 14.64
CA MET A 240 2.32 -6.96 13.70
C MET A 240 1.11 -6.51 12.91
N LEU A 241 1.00 -5.20 12.72
CA LEU A 241 0.02 -4.61 11.84
C LEU A 241 0.72 -3.91 10.65
N ARG A 242 0.46 -4.41 9.44
CA ARG A 242 0.66 -3.66 8.20
C ARG A 242 -0.68 -3.02 7.82
N PHE A 243 -0.83 -1.74 8.08
CA PHE A 243 -2.08 -1.05 7.79
C PHE A 243 -2.19 -0.75 6.30
N GLY A 244 -3.25 -1.25 5.69
CA GLY A 244 -3.60 -1.05 4.29
C GLY A 244 -4.91 -0.31 4.14
N SER A 245 -5.59 -0.57 3.03
CA SER A 245 -6.86 0.06 2.67
C SER A 245 -7.98 -0.97 2.52
N GLN A 246 -9.23 -0.51 2.57
CA GLN A 246 -10.37 -1.28 2.07
C GLN A 246 -10.22 -1.53 0.57
N SER A 247 -10.93 -2.52 0.06
CA SER A 247 -11.11 -2.69 -1.39
C SER A 247 -11.95 -1.54 -1.97
N PRO A 248 -11.97 -1.33 -3.29
CA PRO A 248 -12.87 -0.35 -3.92
C PRO A 248 -14.35 -0.59 -3.62
N SER A 249 -14.75 -1.83 -3.30
CA SER A 249 -16.10 -2.19 -2.90
C SER A 249 -16.39 -1.99 -1.41
N GLY A 250 -15.42 -1.51 -0.64
CA GLY A 250 -15.52 -1.22 0.79
C GLY A 250 -15.26 -2.42 1.71
N SER A 251 -14.76 -3.54 1.21
CA SER A 251 -14.46 -4.71 2.04
C SER A 251 -13.08 -4.61 2.69
N GLY A 252 -12.96 -5.02 3.94
CA GLY A 252 -11.70 -5.21 4.65
C GLY A 252 -11.06 -6.57 4.35
N GLY A 253 -9.74 -6.62 4.37
CA GLY A 253 -8.94 -7.84 4.22
C GLY A 253 -8.05 -8.10 5.42
N TYR A 254 -7.41 -9.27 5.45
CA TYR A 254 -6.52 -9.71 6.54
C TYR A 254 -5.15 -10.16 6.06
N GLY A 255 -4.86 -10.00 4.75
CA GLY A 255 -3.71 -10.62 4.11
C GLY A 255 -2.39 -10.25 4.78
N GLY A 256 -1.70 -11.23 5.35
CA GLY A 256 -0.33 -11.07 5.88
C GLY A 256 0.74 -11.64 4.96
N GLY A 257 0.35 -12.28 3.85
CA GLY A 257 1.27 -12.87 2.89
C GLY A 257 1.79 -11.89 1.85
N SER A 258 2.74 -12.36 1.05
CA SER A 258 3.37 -11.61 -0.03
C SER A 258 3.71 -12.56 -1.19
N GLU A 259 3.52 -12.11 -2.42
CA GLU A 259 4.13 -12.81 -3.56
C GLU A 259 5.65 -12.62 -3.55
N GLY A 260 6.37 -13.51 -4.23
CA GLY A 260 7.79 -13.32 -4.48
C GLY A 260 8.03 -12.36 -5.65
N CYS A 261 9.09 -11.57 -5.53
CA CYS A 261 9.50 -10.67 -6.61
C CYS A 261 11.02 -10.61 -6.70
N VAL A 262 11.59 -10.83 -7.88
CA VAL A 262 13.01 -10.62 -8.13
C VAL A 262 13.21 -9.68 -9.31
N TYR A 263 14.10 -8.71 -9.12
CA TYR A 263 14.47 -7.74 -10.15
C TYR A 263 15.85 -8.01 -10.71
N VAL A 264 15.95 -7.92 -12.04
CA VAL A 264 17.21 -8.07 -12.76
C VAL A 264 17.42 -6.96 -13.77
N GLU A 265 18.69 -6.61 -13.99
CA GLU A 265 19.12 -5.82 -15.14
C GLU A 265 19.86 -6.73 -16.12
N LEU A 266 19.51 -6.61 -17.41
CA LEU A 266 20.19 -7.28 -18.51
C LEU A 266 20.94 -6.23 -19.32
N THR A 267 22.26 -6.42 -19.48
CA THR A 267 23.09 -5.47 -20.23
C THR A 267 23.76 -6.16 -21.39
N THR A 268 23.55 -5.64 -22.59
CA THR A 268 24.27 -5.99 -23.82
C THR A 268 25.25 -4.88 -24.14
N SER A 269 26.53 -5.21 -24.29
CA SER A 269 27.58 -4.25 -24.68
C SER A 269 28.44 -4.75 -25.82
N GLY A 270 28.96 -3.84 -26.63
CA GLY A 270 29.90 -4.17 -27.70
C GLY A 270 31.18 -4.78 -27.15
N THR A 271 31.63 -4.35 -25.97
CA THR A 271 32.82 -4.89 -25.30
C THR A 271 32.67 -6.34 -24.92
N ALA A 272 31.59 -6.70 -24.24
CA ALA A 272 31.32 -8.09 -23.81
C ALA A 272 31.03 -9.00 -25.01
N TRP A 273 30.33 -8.48 -26.02
CA TRP A 273 29.98 -9.22 -27.23
C TRP A 273 31.17 -9.39 -28.18
N GLY A 274 32.19 -8.52 -28.09
CA GLY A 274 33.32 -8.48 -29.03
C GLY A 274 32.95 -7.97 -30.43
N ARG A 275 31.79 -7.28 -30.58
CA ARG A 275 31.24 -6.77 -31.84
C ARG A 275 30.50 -5.46 -31.60
N GLY A 276 30.51 -4.57 -32.60
CA GLY A 276 29.93 -3.25 -32.46
C GLY A 276 30.85 -2.24 -31.77
N PRO A 277 30.29 -1.09 -31.34
CA PRO A 277 31.07 -0.09 -30.58
C PRO A 277 31.47 -0.64 -29.22
N THR A 278 32.75 -0.49 -28.84
CA THR A 278 33.30 -1.08 -27.59
C THR A 278 33.69 -0.05 -26.54
N VAL A 279 34.05 1.17 -26.92
CA VAL A 279 34.55 2.20 -26.01
C VAL A 279 33.47 3.22 -25.66
N SER A 280 32.76 3.71 -26.67
CA SER A 280 31.69 4.71 -26.54
C SER A 280 30.72 4.56 -27.71
N ASP A 281 29.59 5.24 -27.61
CA ASP A 281 28.68 5.40 -28.75
C ASP A 281 29.40 6.01 -29.94
N ILE A 282 29.01 5.59 -31.14
CA ILE A 282 29.58 6.12 -32.40
C ILE A 282 28.47 6.66 -33.30
N HIS A 283 28.84 7.37 -34.33
CA HIS A 283 27.87 7.92 -35.29
C HIS A 283 27.06 6.79 -35.97
N GLY A 284 25.76 6.92 -36.02
CA GLY A 284 24.78 5.90 -36.52
C GLY A 284 24.96 5.50 -37.97
N SER A 285 25.63 6.33 -38.82
CA SER A 285 25.94 5.97 -40.21
C SER A 285 26.87 4.74 -40.32
N ASN A 286 27.63 4.43 -39.26
CA ASN A 286 28.48 3.23 -39.21
C ASN A 286 27.67 1.92 -39.17
N LYS A 287 26.35 1.98 -38.92
CA LYS A 287 25.50 0.77 -38.91
C LYS A 287 25.57 -0.04 -40.21
N ARG A 288 25.99 0.56 -41.32
CA ARG A 288 26.16 -0.13 -42.60
C ARG A 288 27.21 -1.24 -42.55
N SER A 289 28.20 -1.10 -41.66
CA SER A 289 29.38 -1.98 -41.58
C SER A 289 29.69 -2.45 -40.15
N VAL A 290 28.97 -1.95 -39.16
CA VAL A 290 29.20 -2.24 -37.74
C VAL A 290 27.97 -2.90 -37.13
N ASP A 291 28.19 -3.95 -36.34
CA ASP A 291 27.15 -4.63 -35.56
C ASP A 291 26.56 -3.68 -34.51
N SER A 292 25.29 -3.95 -34.10
CA SER A 292 24.56 -3.11 -33.15
C SER A 292 24.23 -3.85 -31.86
N PRO A 293 24.83 -3.45 -30.73
CA PRO A 293 24.41 -3.96 -29.43
C PRO A 293 22.91 -3.75 -29.14
N ALA A 294 22.30 -2.66 -29.61
CA ALA A 294 20.88 -2.40 -29.44
C ALA A 294 20.01 -3.45 -30.15
N TRP A 295 20.29 -3.76 -31.42
CA TRP A 295 19.56 -4.82 -32.13
C TRP A 295 19.80 -6.20 -31.54
N ARG A 296 21.01 -6.47 -31.03
CA ARG A 296 21.28 -7.71 -30.28
C ARG A 296 20.42 -7.80 -29.05
N HIS A 297 20.32 -6.70 -28.26
CA HIS A 297 19.51 -6.63 -27.05
C HIS A 297 18.02 -6.90 -27.34
N ILE A 298 17.45 -6.21 -28.34
CA ILE A 298 16.05 -6.42 -28.73
C ILE A 298 15.78 -7.89 -29.13
N LYS A 299 16.68 -8.48 -29.92
CA LYS A 299 16.54 -9.89 -30.33
C LYS A 299 16.70 -10.85 -29.14
N MET A 300 17.56 -10.52 -28.21
CA MET A 300 17.72 -11.27 -26.95
C MET A 300 16.41 -11.23 -26.15
N LEU A 301 15.81 -10.06 -25.94
CA LEU A 301 14.53 -9.92 -25.23
C LEU A 301 13.43 -10.71 -25.94
N ALA A 302 13.30 -10.57 -27.26
CA ALA A 302 12.29 -11.31 -28.03
C ALA A 302 12.47 -12.84 -27.96
N SER A 303 13.67 -13.35 -27.65
CA SER A 303 13.90 -14.78 -27.49
C SER A 303 13.46 -15.35 -26.14
N LEU A 304 13.07 -14.49 -25.20
CA LEU A 304 12.67 -14.87 -23.83
C LEU A 304 11.15 -14.92 -23.63
N VAL A 305 10.37 -14.49 -24.60
CA VAL A 305 8.90 -14.45 -24.53
C VAL A 305 8.27 -14.98 -25.82
N SER A 306 7.02 -15.42 -25.72
CA SER A 306 6.19 -15.79 -26.87
C SER A 306 5.96 -14.60 -27.81
N ASP A 307 5.49 -14.86 -29.03
CA ASP A 307 5.27 -13.81 -30.05
C ASP A 307 4.30 -12.71 -29.59
N ASP A 308 3.34 -13.06 -28.73
CA ASP A 308 2.41 -12.10 -28.11
C ASP A 308 2.97 -11.40 -26.86
N GLY A 309 4.18 -11.77 -26.41
CA GLY A 309 4.87 -11.21 -25.24
C GLY A 309 4.33 -11.68 -23.89
N ASN A 310 3.36 -12.57 -23.84
CA ASN A 310 2.67 -12.92 -22.59
C ASN A 310 3.25 -14.13 -21.85
N THR A 311 3.88 -15.07 -22.58
CA THR A 311 4.41 -16.30 -21.99
C THR A 311 5.93 -16.27 -21.92
N PRO A 312 6.55 -16.37 -20.74
CA PRO A 312 8.00 -16.51 -20.60
C PRO A 312 8.49 -17.84 -21.23
N LEU A 313 9.48 -17.76 -22.11
CA LEU A 313 10.15 -18.89 -22.76
C LEU A 313 11.48 -19.21 -22.05
N ILE A 314 11.42 -19.36 -20.74
CA ILE A 314 12.57 -19.71 -19.87
C ILE A 314 12.34 -21.11 -19.37
N ASP A 315 13.22 -22.04 -19.76
CA ASP A 315 13.09 -23.46 -19.42
C ASP A 315 12.97 -23.67 -17.91
N GLY A 316 11.96 -24.42 -17.48
CA GLY A 316 11.70 -24.75 -16.09
C GLY A 316 11.12 -23.61 -15.23
N PHE A 317 10.88 -22.41 -15.79
CA PHE A 317 10.34 -21.30 -15.00
C PHE A 317 8.89 -21.55 -14.56
N LEU A 318 8.02 -21.98 -15.47
CA LEU A 318 6.60 -22.22 -15.17
C LEU A 318 6.34 -23.53 -14.40
N GLU A 319 7.32 -24.42 -14.36
CA GLU A 319 7.21 -25.72 -13.66
C GLU A 319 7.12 -25.58 -12.13
N GLY A 320 7.51 -24.40 -11.59
CA GLY A 320 7.41 -24.09 -10.16
C GLY A 320 5.98 -23.82 -9.68
N ILE A 321 5.03 -23.57 -10.59
CA ILE A 321 3.65 -23.24 -10.23
C ILE A 321 2.94 -24.45 -9.66
N GLN A 322 2.48 -24.37 -8.40
CA GLN A 322 1.78 -25.45 -7.73
C GLN A 322 0.30 -25.53 -8.16
N PRO A 323 -0.31 -26.73 -8.16
CA PRO A 323 -1.75 -26.87 -8.28
C PRO A 323 -2.48 -26.15 -7.14
N LEU A 324 -3.66 -25.63 -7.42
CA LEU A 324 -4.51 -25.02 -6.39
C LEU A 324 -5.01 -26.09 -5.40
N THR A 325 -5.14 -25.72 -4.13
CA THR A 325 -5.87 -26.51 -3.15
C THR A 325 -7.37 -26.47 -3.42
N GLU A 326 -8.13 -27.40 -2.86
CA GLU A 326 -9.60 -27.43 -3.05
C GLU A 326 -10.27 -26.13 -2.63
N TRP A 327 -9.83 -25.52 -1.51
CA TRP A 327 -10.41 -24.27 -1.06
C TRP A 327 -10.00 -23.08 -1.96
N GLN A 328 -8.74 -23.02 -2.44
CA GLN A 328 -8.30 -21.98 -3.39
C GLN A 328 -9.10 -22.05 -4.68
N GLU A 329 -9.36 -23.25 -5.15
CA GLU A 329 -10.21 -23.50 -6.32
C GLU A 329 -11.66 -23.02 -6.09
N ALA A 330 -12.24 -23.31 -4.92
CA ALA A 330 -13.58 -22.90 -4.56
C ALA A 330 -13.68 -21.38 -4.39
N ASP A 331 -12.71 -20.76 -3.70
CA ASP A 331 -12.65 -19.30 -3.51
C ASP A 331 -12.51 -18.56 -4.86
N LEU A 332 -11.66 -19.10 -5.73
CA LEU A 332 -11.45 -18.53 -7.07
C LEU A 332 -12.72 -18.60 -7.93
N LYS A 333 -13.45 -19.71 -7.92
CA LYS A 333 -14.75 -19.86 -8.59
C LYS A 333 -15.79 -18.89 -8.05
N ASN A 334 -15.84 -18.74 -6.72
CA ASN A 334 -16.77 -17.80 -6.08
C ASN A 334 -16.42 -16.35 -6.42
N ALA A 335 -15.14 -16.01 -6.50
CA ALA A 335 -14.68 -14.68 -6.92
C ALA A 335 -15.01 -14.42 -8.39
N ALA A 336 -14.73 -15.38 -9.27
CA ALA A 336 -15.01 -15.29 -10.70
C ALA A 336 -16.50 -15.07 -11.00
N ALA A 337 -17.37 -15.78 -10.29
CA ALA A 337 -18.83 -15.63 -10.45
C ALA A 337 -19.35 -14.21 -10.12
N ARG A 338 -18.57 -13.40 -9.40
CA ARG A 338 -18.92 -12.03 -9.00
C ARG A 338 -18.10 -10.96 -9.72
N THR A 339 -17.19 -11.36 -10.61
CA THR A 339 -16.29 -10.45 -11.29
C THR A 339 -16.85 -10.08 -12.66
N ASP A 340 -17.11 -8.79 -12.86
CA ASP A 340 -17.33 -8.21 -14.18
C ASP A 340 -15.99 -7.71 -14.73
N LEU A 341 -15.48 -8.37 -15.77
CA LEU A 341 -14.19 -8.04 -16.37
C LEU A 341 -14.13 -6.64 -16.98
N LYS A 342 -15.26 -6.13 -17.47
CA LYS A 342 -15.31 -4.78 -18.03
C LYS A 342 -15.13 -3.74 -16.93
N VAL A 343 -15.88 -3.86 -15.85
CA VAL A 343 -15.73 -2.99 -14.68
C VAL A 343 -14.34 -3.09 -14.08
N ALA A 344 -13.80 -4.32 -13.98
CA ALA A 344 -12.44 -4.53 -13.48
C ALA A 344 -11.39 -3.86 -14.38
N ALA A 345 -11.53 -3.96 -15.72
CA ALA A 345 -10.63 -3.33 -16.68
C ALA A 345 -10.70 -1.78 -16.61
N GLU A 346 -11.90 -1.23 -16.49
CA GLU A 346 -12.13 0.22 -16.30
C GLU A 346 -11.45 0.74 -15.04
N ASN A 347 -11.55 0.00 -13.92
CA ASN A 347 -10.92 0.38 -12.64
C ASN A 347 -9.38 0.42 -12.71
N VAL A 348 -8.78 -0.46 -13.50
CA VAL A 348 -7.31 -0.50 -13.71
C VAL A 348 -6.87 0.46 -14.83
N GLY A 349 -7.80 0.90 -15.68
CA GLY A 349 -7.52 1.76 -16.82
C GLY A 349 -6.95 1.00 -18.03
N VAL A 350 -7.32 -0.27 -18.22
CA VAL A 350 -6.92 -1.08 -19.37
C VAL A 350 -8.10 -1.35 -20.30
N ALA A 351 -7.83 -1.54 -21.58
CA ALA A 351 -8.87 -1.81 -22.58
C ALA A 351 -9.48 -3.22 -22.41
N ARG A 352 -8.65 -4.20 -22.04
CA ARG A 352 -9.05 -5.60 -21.78
C ARG A 352 -7.97 -6.33 -21.02
N TYR A 353 -8.31 -7.45 -20.42
CA TYR A 353 -7.36 -8.43 -19.90
C TYR A 353 -6.87 -9.39 -21.01
N ILE A 354 -5.86 -10.19 -20.69
CA ILE A 354 -5.33 -11.25 -21.59
C ILE A 354 -6.41 -12.33 -21.84
N SER A 355 -7.21 -12.64 -20.82
CA SER A 355 -8.30 -13.62 -20.88
C SER A 355 -9.66 -12.94 -20.74
N ASP A 356 -10.65 -13.41 -21.51
CA ASP A 356 -12.05 -12.99 -21.41
C ASP A 356 -12.84 -13.86 -20.40
N ASP A 357 -12.19 -14.83 -19.76
CA ASP A 357 -12.78 -15.67 -18.70
C ASP A 357 -12.36 -15.15 -17.31
N PRO A 358 -13.32 -14.73 -16.45
CA PRO A 358 -13.01 -14.19 -15.11
C PRO A 358 -12.22 -15.17 -14.23
N TYR A 359 -12.49 -16.47 -14.33
CA TYR A 359 -11.78 -17.46 -13.55
C TYR A 359 -10.29 -17.52 -13.95
N THR A 360 -10.02 -17.60 -15.24
CA THR A 360 -8.66 -17.64 -15.78
C THR A 360 -7.89 -16.36 -15.45
N MET A 361 -8.52 -15.19 -15.63
CA MET A 361 -7.92 -13.91 -15.29
C MET A 361 -7.52 -13.83 -13.81
N LEU A 362 -8.43 -14.16 -12.91
CA LEU A 362 -8.18 -14.14 -11.47
C LEU A 362 -7.13 -15.20 -11.06
N LYS A 363 -7.13 -16.37 -11.70
CA LYS A 363 -6.13 -17.39 -11.46
C LYS A 363 -4.73 -16.90 -11.85
N MET A 364 -4.60 -16.26 -13.00
CA MET A 364 -3.34 -15.66 -13.43
C MET A 364 -2.86 -14.59 -12.44
N GLN A 365 -3.76 -13.72 -11.97
CA GLN A 365 -3.41 -12.65 -11.04
C GLN A 365 -3.03 -13.13 -9.65
N ARG A 366 -3.68 -14.19 -9.14
CA ARG A 366 -3.51 -14.61 -7.74
C ARG A 366 -2.50 -15.72 -7.54
N TYR A 367 -2.32 -16.56 -8.56
CA TYR A 367 -1.56 -17.80 -8.46
C TYR A 367 -0.59 -18.03 -9.63
N GLY A 368 -0.50 -17.07 -10.53
CA GLY A 368 0.41 -17.11 -11.67
C GLY A 368 1.74 -16.39 -11.41
N THR A 369 2.59 -16.46 -12.41
CA THR A 369 3.88 -15.77 -12.45
C THR A 369 3.89 -14.77 -13.60
N SER A 370 4.83 -13.83 -13.57
CA SER A 370 5.04 -12.92 -14.69
C SER A 370 6.53 -12.66 -14.92
N PHE A 371 6.86 -12.31 -16.15
CA PHE A 371 8.13 -11.73 -16.54
C PHE A 371 7.85 -10.40 -17.26
N ASN A 372 8.15 -9.28 -16.62
CA ASN A 372 7.86 -7.95 -17.11
C ASN A 372 9.11 -7.24 -17.62
N LEU A 373 8.96 -6.39 -18.62
CA LEU A 373 9.95 -5.41 -19.06
C LEU A 373 9.56 -4.04 -18.49
N ASP A 374 10.22 -3.62 -17.41
CA ASP A 374 9.94 -2.36 -16.72
C ASP A 374 10.50 -1.14 -17.45
N GLY A 375 11.62 -1.32 -18.15
CA GLY A 375 12.26 -0.26 -18.90
C GLY A 375 13.44 -0.73 -19.71
N ILE A 376 13.78 0.05 -20.72
CA ILE A 376 14.95 -0.16 -21.59
C ILE A 376 15.61 1.19 -21.87
N TRP A 377 16.93 1.27 -21.78
CA TRP A 377 17.68 2.52 -22.01
C TRP A 377 19.05 2.27 -22.64
N GLY A 378 19.56 3.32 -23.31
CA GLY A 378 20.86 3.35 -24.00
C GLY A 378 20.77 4.14 -25.30
N GLY A 379 21.87 4.72 -25.72
CA GLY A 379 21.93 5.59 -26.89
C GLY A 379 21.20 6.93 -26.70
N ASN A 380 20.60 7.46 -27.77
CA ASN A 380 19.87 8.73 -27.71
C ASN A 380 18.44 8.52 -27.20
N MET A 381 18.18 8.97 -25.97
CA MET A 381 16.86 8.86 -25.31
C MET A 381 16.08 10.16 -25.31
N TYR A 382 16.56 11.21 -25.93
CA TYR A 382 15.87 12.49 -26.00
C TYR A 382 14.78 12.46 -27.09
N ALA A 383 13.58 12.85 -26.73
CA ALA A 383 12.48 12.99 -27.68
C ALA A 383 12.71 14.19 -28.59
N GLY A 384 12.32 14.07 -29.87
CA GLY A 384 12.49 15.09 -30.89
C GLY A 384 13.95 15.24 -31.35
N GLY A 385 14.14 15.92 -32.47
CA GLY A 385 15.44 16.13 -33.07
C GLY A 385 16.07 14.86 -33.69
N ALA A 386 17.17 15.05 -34.41
CA ALA A 386 17.96 13.98 -34.96
C ALA A 386 19.16 13.68 -34.03
N GLY A 387 19.46 12.40 -33.82
CA GLY A 387 20.61 11.98 -33.05
C GLY A 387 21.08 10.63 -33.58
N ALA A 388 21.92 10.66 -34.62
CA ALA A 388 22.42 9.45 -35.29
C ALA A 388 23.46 8.77 -34.41
N ILE A 389 23.03 7.95 -33.47
CA ILE A 389 23.90 7.19 -32.54
C ILE A 389 23.76 5.68 -32.82
N LEU A 390 24.89 4.99 -32.83
CA LEU A 390 24.99 3.54 -32.67
C LEU A 390 25.51 3.27 -31.28
N PRO A 391 24.65 2.82 -30.32
CA PRO A 391 25.05 2.71 -28.92
C PRO A 391 26.04 1.58 -28.69
N ASN A 392 26.97 1.80 -27.77
CA ASN A 392 27.93 0.78 -27.34
C ASN A 392 27.34 -0.16 -26.29
N LYS A 393 26.27 0.27 -25.60
CA LYS A 393 25.59 -0.47 -24.53
C LYS A 393 24.10 -0.17 -24.49
N VAL A 394 23.29 -1.19 -24.22
CA VAL A 394 21.87 -1.09 -23.91
C VAL A 394 21.57 -1.96 -22.68
N THR A 395 20.79 -1.43 -21.77
CA THR A 395 20.35 -2.12 -20.56
C THR A 395 18.83 -2.14 -20.51
N SER A 396 18.27 -3.25 -20.02
CA SER A 396 16.85 -3.36 -19.70
C SER A 396 16.65 -3.82 -18.26
N LYS A 397 15.56 -3.40 -17.64
CA LYS A 397 15.15 -3.77 -16.30
C LYS A 397 13.91 -4.65 -16.36
N HIS A 398 13.92 -5.70 -15.56
CA HIS A 398 12.86 -6.70 -15.53
C HIS A 398 12.50 -7.07 -14.11
N ASN A 399 11.21 -7.37 -13.88
CA ASN A 399 10.79 -8.08 -12.68
C ASN A 399 10.16 -9.42 -13.04
N PHE A 400 10.40 -10.39 -12.17
CA PHE A 400 9.69 -11.66 -12.14
C PHE A 400 8.82 -11.67 -10.88
N ARG A 401 7.51 -11.83 -11.06
CA ARG A 401 6.63 -12.20 -9.95
C ARG A 401 6.58 -13.71 -9.87
N TYR A 402 6.72 -14.25 -8.67
CA TYR A 402 6.80 -15.68 -8.50
C TYR A 402 6.03 -16.16 -7.27
N VAL A 403 5.69 -17.44 -7.30
CA VAL A 403 4.78 -18.08 -6.36
C VAL A 403 5.54 -19.08 -5.45
N PRO A 404 4.93 -19.62 -4.39
CA PRO A 404 5.53 -20.65 -3.57
C PRO A 404 6.15 -21.78 -4.39
N ASN A 405 7.21 -22.40 -3.86
CA ASN A 405 8.06 -23.38 -4.52
C ASN A 405 9.05 -22.80 -5.56
N MET A 406 9.12 -21.48 -5.67
CA MET A 406 10.10 -20.76 -6.50
C MET A 406 10.97 -19.88 -5.63
N THR A 407 12.18 -19.54 -6.08
CA THR A 407 13.08 -18.58 -5.42
C THR A 407 13.71 -17.65 -6.45
N GLY A 408 13.99 -16.40 -6.07
CA GLY A 408 14.63 -15.42 -6.93
C GLY A 408 15.98 -15.89 -7.50
N PRO A 409 16.91 -16.42 -6.68
CA PRO A 409 18.19 -16.97 -7.17
C PRO A 409 18.04 -18.09 -8.20
N ASP A 410 17.06 -19.01 -8.05
CA ASP A 410 16.81 -20.08 -9.03
C ASP A 410 16.27 -19.52 -10.35
N ILE A 411 15.38 -18.54 -10.28
CA ILE A 411 14.85 -17.84 -11.46
C ILE A 411 15.97 -17.17 -12.24
N VAL A 412 16.87 -16.45 -11.56
CA VAL A 412 18.02 -15.77 -12.19
C VAL A 412 18.98 -16.79 -12.82
N LYS A 413 19.18 -17.94 -12.17
CA LYS A 413 19.97 -19.06 -12.73
C LYS A 413 19.32 -19.65 -13.99
N LYS A 414 18.00 -19.85 -14.01
CA LYS A 414 17.26 -20.34 -15.19
C LYS A 414 17.31 -19.32 -16.32
N LEU A 415 17.15 -18.04 -16.02
CA LEU A 415 17.30 -16.94 -16.99
C LEU A 415 18.69 -16.96 -17.63
N ARG A 416 19.76 -17.07 -16.82
CA ARG A 416 21.14 -17.15 -17.34
C ARG A 416 21.30 -18.36 -18.26
N ALA A 417 20.81 -19.53 -17.85
CA ALA A 417 20.90 -20.74 -18.65
C ALA A 417 20.14 -20.61 -19.99
N GLN A 418 18.96 -19.97 -19.98
CA GLN A 418 18.18 -19.72 -21.19
C GLN A 418 18.89 -18.77 -22.14
N LEU A 419 19.47 -17.69 -21.61
CA LEU A 419 20.28 -16.77 -22.42
C LEU A 419 21.47 -17.46 -23.06
N ASP A 420 22.17 -18.32 -22.32
CA ASP A 420 23.30 -19.12 -22.84
C ASP A 420 22.87 -20.08 -23.96
N LYS A 421 21.73 -20.77 -23.76
CA LYS A 421 21.11 -21.66 -24.74
C LYS A 421 20.73 -20.91 -26.03
N ASN A 422 20.22 -19.69 -25.91
CA ASN A 422 19.82 -18.83 -27.03
C ASN A 422 21.02 -18.13 -27.71
N GLY A 423 22.26 -18.33 -27.23
CA GLY A 423 23.48 -17.75 -27.83
C GLY A 423 23.82 -16.34 -27.33
N TYR A 424 23.30 -15.94 -26.16
CA TYR A 424 23.52 -14.62 -25.54
C TYR A 424 24.39 -14.71 -24.28
N LYS A 425 25.49 -15.47 -24.33
CA LYS A 425 26.46 -15.66 -23.23
C LYS A 425 27.14 -14.37 -22.78
N ASP A 426 27.23 -13.40 -23.68
CA ASP A 426 27.83 -12.08 -23.47
C ASP A 426 26.93 -11.08 -22.74
N VAL A 427 25.65 -11.40 -22.55
CA VAL A 427 24.73 -10.53 -21.84
C VAL A 427 25.01 -10.62 -20.34
N GLU A 428 25.27 -9.49 -19.71
CA GLU A 428 25.38 -9.40 -18.27
C GLU A 428 23.99 -9.55 -17.64
N VAL A 429 23.89 -10.38 -16.60
CA VAL A 429 22.68 -10.54 -15.77
C VAL A 429 23.04 -10.11 -14.36
N LYS A 430 22.42 -9.02 -13.88
CA LYS A 430 22.64 -8.49 -12.55
C LYS A 430 21.32 -8.56 -11.76
N MET A 431 21.27 -9.34 -10.69
CA MET A 431 20.18 -9.28 -9.73
C MET A 431 20.33 -8.02 -8.87
N ILE A 432 19.28 -7.22 -8.78
CA ILE A 432 19.30 -5.94 -8.06
C ILE A 432 18.43 -5.94 -6.80
N GLY A 433 17.63 -6.97 -6.60
CA GLY A 433 16.83 -7.19 -5.39
C GLY A 433 15.99 -8.45 -5.51
N ASP A 434 15.65 -9.02 -4.36
CA ASP A 434 14.76 -10.19 -4.22
C ASP A 434 13.96 -10.06 -2.95
N VAL A 435 12.63 -10.10 -3.07
CA VAL A 435 11.69 -10.20 -1.96
C VAL A 435 11.04 -11.59 -2.04
N PRO A 436 11.44 -12.52 -1.19
CA PRO A 436 10.85 -13.85 -1.13
C PRO A 436 9.36 -13.84 -0.81
N TRP A 437 8.62 -14.80 -1.37
CA TRP A 437 7.21 -14.99 -1.03
C TRP A 437 7.03 -15.37 0.44
N ALA A 438 5.86 -15.04 0.98
CA ALA A 438 5.47 -15.38 2.33
C ALA A 438 3.99 -15.78 2.38
N LYS A 439 3.70 -16.91 3.04
CA LYS A 439 2.34 -17.34 3.40
C LYS A 439 2.15 -17.13 4.89
N MET A 440 1.13 -16.39 5.28
CA MET A 440 0.84 -16.10 6.69
C MET A 440 -0.53 -16.64 7.08
N ASN A 441 -0.63 -17.05 8.33
CA ASN A 441 -1.89 -17.38 8.97
C ASN A 441 -2.54 -16.07 9.47
N SER A 442 -3.77 -15.76 9.07
CA SER A 442 -4.51 -14.60 9.57
C SER A 442 -5.31 -14.87 10.84
N ASP A 443 -5.53 -16.14 11.21
CA ASP A 443 -6.19 -16.48 12.48
C ASP A 443 -5.19 -16.44 13.64
N ASN A 444 -4.76 -15.24 13.96
CA ASN A 444 -3.88 -14.91 15.06
C ASN A 444 -4.45 -13.72 15.84
N ASP A 445 -3.80 -13.31 16.96
CA ASP A 445 -4.30 -12.22 17.80
C ASP A 445 -4.44 -10.89 17.06
N ALA A 446 -3.49 -10.54 16.20
CA ALA A 446 -3.57 -9.31 15.39
C ALA A 446 -4.71 -9.39 14.36
N GLY A 447 -4.89 -10.54 13.70
CA GLY A 447 -5.99 -10.78 12.77
C GLY A 447 -7.35 -10.75 13.46
N ARG A 448 -7.48 -11.35 14.62
CA ARG A 448 -8.72 -11.30 15.44
C ARG A 448 -9.04 -9.88 15.89
N ALA A 449 -8.04 -9.11 16.28
CA ALA A 449 -8.22 -7.71 16.65
C ALA A 449 -8.66 -6.85 15.46
N LEU A 450 -8.07 -7.08 14.28
CA LEU A 450 -8.46 -6.37 13.05
C LEU A 450 -9.87 -6.77 12.61
N LYS A 451 -10.23 -8.07 12.69
CA LYS A 451 -11.60 -8.54 12.46
C LYS A 451 -12.59 -7.82 13.36
N ARG A 452 -12.27 -7.73 14.67
CA ARG A 452 -13.11 -7.03 15.63
C ARG A 452 -13.28 -5.55 15.30
N ALA A 453 -12.23 -4.88 14.84
CA ALA A 453 -12.33 -3.50 14.36
C ALA A 453 -13.27 -3.39 13.15
N TYR A 454 -13.23 -4.32 12.20
CA TYR A 454 -14.16 -4.33 11.07
C TYR A 454 -15.62 -4.53 11.49
N GLU A 455 -15.87 -5.45 12.43
CA GLU A 455 -17.21 -5.68 12.99
C GLU A 455 -17.76 -4.40 13.63
N VAL A 456 -16.97 -3.75 14.48
CA VAL A 456 -17.33 -2.47 15.13
C VAL A 456 -17.60 -1.36 14.12
N MET A 457 -16.82 -1.33 13.04
CA MET A 457 -16.93 -0.29 12.01
C MET A 457 -17.92 -0.65 10.89
N ASN A 458 -18.63 -1.77 11.00
CA ASN A 458 -19.54 -2.29 9.96
C ASN A 458 -18.88 -2.41 8.58
N ILE A 459 -17.58 -2.72 8.56
CA ILE A 459 -16.85 -2.98 7.32
C ILE A 459 -17.10 -4.44 6.90
N PRO A 460 -17.64 -4.70 5.69
CA PRO A 460 -17.76 -6.05 5.18
C PRO A 460 -16.39 -6.74 5.12
N HIS A 461 -16.29 -7.96 5.60
CA HIS A 461 -15.03 -8.72 5.63
C HIS A 461 -15.29 -10.23 5.48
N GLY A 462 -14.24 -10.98 5.11
CA GLY A 462 -14.28 -12.43 5.11
C GLY A 462 -13.96 -13.04 6.48
N GLU A 463 -13.80 -14.36 6.52
CA GLU A 463 -13.36 -15.07 7.71
C GLU A 463 -11.83 -15.12 7.82
N LEU A 464 -11.34 -15.20 9.06
CA LEU A 464 -9.93 -15.49 9.34
C LEU A 464 -9.60 -16.92 8.90
N ARG A 465 -8.37 -17.16 8.49
CA ARG A 465 -7.93 -18.46 7.97
C ARG A 465 -6.56 -18.84 8.52
N ALA A 466 -6.45 -20.11 8.90
CA ALA A 466 -5.18 -20.72 9.30
C ALA A 466 -4.25 -20.97 8.10
N ASP A 467 -4.80 -21.08 6.89
CA ASP A 467 -4.07 -21.30 5.64
C ASP A 467 -4.38 -20.14 4.68
N TRP A 468 -3.62 -19.07 4.80
CA TRP A 468 -3.73 -17.92 3.92
C TRP A 468 -2.66 -18.00 2.82
N GLY A 469 -3.08 -18.04 1.57
CA GLY A 469 -2.17 -18.04 0.43
C GLY A 469 -1.38 -16.72 0.31
N ILE A 470 -0.53 -16.66 -0.68
CA ILE A 470 0.07 -15.43 -1.16
C ILE A 470 -1.03 -14.53 -1.72
N GLY A 471 -1.01 -13.30 -1.33
CA GLY A 471 -1.99 -12.32 -1.79
C GLY A 471 -3.05 -12.02 -0.74
N GLY A 472 -3.24 -10.76 -0.47
CA GLY A 472 -4.28 -10.25 0.42
C GLY A 472 -5.64 -10.64 -0.09
N GLY A 473 -6.46 -11.23 0.76
CA GLY A 473 -7.86 -11.44 0.47
C GLY A 473 -8.53 -10.12 0.16
N GLY A 474 -9.06 -9.97 -1.02
CA GLY A 474 -9.75 -8.76 -1.41
C GLY A 474 -9.63 -8.39 -2.88
N GLY A 475 -9.03 -9.25 -3.69
CA GLY A 475 -9.23 -9.18 -5.13
C GLY A 475 -8.31 -8.31 -5.96
N ALA A 476 -7.32 -7.66 -5.42
CA ALA A 476 -6.17 -7.21 -6.19
C ALA A 476 -5.02 -8.17 -5.94
N ALA A 477 -4.23 -8.48 -6.95
CA ALA A 477 -2.93 -9.10 -6.77
C ALA A 477 -2.21 -8.30 -5.68
N GLY A 478 -2.01 -8.89 -4.52
CA GLY A 478 -1.24 -8.25 -3.48
C GLY A 478 0.17 -8.09 -4.02
N GLY A 479 0.71 -6.90 -4.08
CA GLY A 479 2.09 -6.68 -4.42
C GLY A 479 3.04 -7.42 -3.46
N TYR A 480 4.32 -7.34 -3.70
CA TYR A 480 5.30 -7.78 -2.73
C TYR A 480 5.39 -6.79 -1.56
N TRP A 481 5.77 -7.26 -0.41
CA TRP A 481 6.22 -6.50 0.74
C TRP A 481 7.06 -7.44 1.63
N PRO A 482 7.90 -6.92 2.55
CA PRO A 482 8.89 -7.75 3.24
C PRO A 482 8.32 -8.64 4.36
N ALA A 483 7.16 -9.27 4.14
CA ALA A 483 6.53 -10.19 5.09
C ALA A 483 7.47 -11.30 5.55
N TYR A 484 8.35 -11.76 4.68
CA TYR A 484 9.32 -12.81 4.97
C TYR A 484 10.31 -12.45 6.07
N LEU A 485 10.57 -11.15 6.30
CA LEU A 485 11.46 -10.66 7.35
C LEU A 485 10.85 -10.71 8.75
N PHE A 486 9.52 -10.62 8.84
CA PHE A 486 8.81 -10.44 10.10
C PHE A 486 7.96 -11.65 10.49
N GLY A 487 7.32 -12.29 9.56
CA GLY A 487 6.24 -13.21 9.81
C GLY A 487 6.66 -14.58 10.35
N ASN A 488 5.70 -15.25 11.00
CA ASN A 488 5.87 -16.60 11.59
C ASN A 488 5.38 -17.74 10.68
N GLY A 489 4.96 -17.44 9.45
CA GLY A 489 4.44 -18.42 8.51
C GLY A 489 5.52 -19.09 7.65
N GLU A 490 5.09 -19.71 6.53
CA GLU A 490 5.99 -20.25 5.51
C GLU A 490 6.55 -19.13 4.64
N VAL A 491 7.84 -19.17 4.37
CA VAL A 491 8.55 -18.15 3.58
C VAL A 491 9.50 -18.80 2.59
N GLY A 492 9.71 -18.14 1.43
CA GLY A 492 10.59 -18.63 0.38
C GLY A 492 12.07 -18.62 0.79
N GLU A 493 12.44 -17.69 1.64
CA GLU A 493 13.79 -17.60 2.21
C GLU A 493 13.72 -17.06 3.63
N LYS A 494 14.45 -17.65 4.55
CA LYS A 494 14.62 -17.13 5.90
C LYS A 494 15.95 -16.40 6.03
N VAL A 495 15.92 -15.22 6.62
CA VAL A 495 17.13 -14.54 7.10
C VAL A 495 17.51 -15.11 8.48
N SER A 496 18.79 -15.07 8.82
CA SER A 496 19.30 -15.60 10.10
C SER A 496 18.66 -14.97 11.34
N SER A 497 18.13 -13.77 11.22
CA SER A 497 17.51 -12.96 12.29
C SER A 497 16.02 -12.71 12.04
N TYR A 498 15.33 -13.72 11.66
CA TYR A 498 13.90 -13.70 11.35
C TYR A 498 13.04 -13.51 12.62
N ALA A 499 12.13 -12.54 12.62
CA ALA A 499 11.41 -12.12 13.82
C ALA A 499 10.32 -13.11 14.29
N GLY A 500 9.66 -13.81 13.38
CA GLY A 500 8.65 -14.83 13.73
C GLY A 500 7.36 -14.28 14.35
N ILE A 501 6.89 -13.09 13.91
CA ILE A 501 5.76 -12.38 14.50
C ILE A 501 4.46 -12.74 13.77
N PRO A 502 3.33 -12.96 14.49
CA PRO A 502 2.02 -13.07 13.86
C PRO A 502 1.63 -11.76 13.17
N ILE A 503 1.23 -11.83 11.89
CA ILE A 503 0.93 -10.64 11.08
C ILE A 503 -0.55 -10.54 10.77
N ALA A 504 -1.09 -9.31 10.84
CA ALA A 504 -2.32 -8.90 10.17
C ALA A 504 -2.02 -7.76 9.20
N ALA A 505 -2.51 -7.88 7.96
CA ALA A 505 -2.43 -6.80 6.99
C ALA A 505 -3.82 -6.44 6.47
N GLY A 506 -4.24 -5.21 6.68
CA GLY A 506 -5.54 -4.69 6.32
C GLY A 506 -5.79 -3.34 6.96
N GLY A 507 -6.95 -2.76 6.75
CA GLY A 507 -7.26 -1.45 7.32
C GLY A 507 -8.57 -0.84 6.83
N GLY A 508 -8.76 0.41 7.17
CA GLY A 508 -9.88 1.25 6.72
C GLY A 508 -9.43 2.28 5.70
N GLY A 509 -10.41 3.00 5.12
CA GLY A 509 -10.14 3.98 4.10
C GLY A 509 -9.78 3.36 2.75
N TYR A 510 -9.50 4.22 1.77
CA TYR A 510 -9.16 3.80 0.42
C TYR A 510 -8.26 4.80 -0.27
N GLY A 511 -7.46 4.32 -1.18
CA GLY A 511 -6.72 5.13 -2.12
C GLY A 511 -6.45 4.32 -3.38
N GLY A 512 -5.96 4.96 -4.40
CA GLY A 512 -5.75 4.29 -5.67
C GLY A 512 -4.67 4.95 -6.53
N ARG A 513 -4.43 4.32 -7.70
CA ARG A 513 -3.43 4.74 -8.68
C ARG A 513 -2.01 4.78 -8.13
N ALA A 514 -1.66 3.85 -7.21
CA ALA A 514 -0.28 3.65 -6.79
C ALA A 514 0.65 3.58 -8.02
N HIS A 515 1.83 4.22 -7.97
CA HIS A 515 2.84 4.32 -9.02
C HIS A 515 2.41 5.10 -10.28
N ALA A 516 1.15 5.51 -10.41
CA ALA A 516 0.62 6.25 -11.56
C ALA A 516 0.39 7.74 -11.26
N ALA A 517 0.11 8.51 -12.32
CA ALA A 517 -0.33 9.90 -12.17
C ALA A 517 -1.70 9.96 -11.48
N ASN A 518 -1.90 11.03 -10.70
CA ASN A 518 -3.10 11.22 -9.88
C ASN A 518 -3.29 10.13 -8.82
N GLU A 519 -2.21 9.62 -8.25
CA GLU A 519 -2.26 8.82 -7.03
C GLU A 519 -3.02 9.60 -5.94
N PHE A 520 -3.95 8.95 -5.24
CA PHE A 520 -4.84 9.62 -4.31
C PHE A 520 -5.14 8.81 -3.05
N TYR A 521 -5.51 9.53 -1.97
CA TYR A 521 -6.07 8.97 -0.74
C TYR A 521 -7.41 9.63 -0.44
N VAL A 522 -8.42 8.83 -0.06
CA VAL A 522 -9.79 9.29 0.21
C VAL A 522 -9.85 10.00 1.56
N ILE A 523 -10.24 11.27 1.54
CA ILE A 523 -10.43 12.09 2.75
C ILE A 523 -11.88 12.01 3.22
N GLU A 524 -12.86 12.22 2.33
CA GLU A 524 -14.27 12.01 2.61
C GLU A 524 -14.73 10.72 1.94
N GLY A 525 -15.15 9.75 2.74
CA GLY A 525 -15.64 8.46 2.25
C GLY A 525 -16.96 8.55 1.48
N ALA A 526 -17.28 7.46 0.76
CA ALA A 526 -18.56 7.31 0.06
C ALA A 526 -18.96 5.83 -0.04
N GLY A 527 -20.27 5.56 -0.07
CA GLY A 527 -20.80 4.20 -0.08
C GLY A 527 -20.28 3.39 1.12
N ARG A 528 -19.61 2.27 0.86
CA ARG A 528 -19.02 1.43 1.92
C ARG A 528 -17.54 1.71 2.19
N VAL A 529 -16.97 2.71 1.54
CA VAL A 529 -15.58 3.09 1.71
C VAL A 529 -15.48 4.25 2.69
N TYR A 530 -14.75 4.05 3.77
CA TYR A 530 -14.45 5.12 4.72
C TYR A 530 -13.42 6.10 4.15
N GLY A 531 -13.49 7.36 4.57
CA GLY A 531 -12.43 8.33 4.42
C GLY A 531 -11.40 8.23 5.55
N MET A 532 -10.52 9.23 5.64
CA MET A 532 -9.41 9.26 6.59
C MET A 532 -9.86 9.09 8.05
N ALA A 533 -10.90 9.82 8.49
CA ALA A 533 -11.41 9.69 9.86
C ALA A 533 -11.89 8.28 10.19
N GLY A 534 -12.55 7.60 9.24
CA GLY A 534 -12.97 6.21 9.41
C GLY A 534 -11.79 5.26 9.46
N ALA A 535 -10.74 5.48 8.65
CA ALA A 535 -9.50 4.71 8.69
C ALA A 535 -8.82 4.81 10.07
N GLU A 536 -8.74 6.01 10.62
CA GLU A 536 -8.19 6.27 11.95
C GLU A 536 -8.99 5.56 13.06
N LYS A 537 -10.33 5.54 12.96
CA LYS A 537 -11.19 4.82 13.88
C LYS A 537 -10.99 3.30 13.82
N VAL A 538 -10.73 2.73 12.63
CA VAL A 538 -10.35 1.32 12.48
C VAL A 538 -9.05 1.02 13.23
N VAL A 539 -8.03 1.87 13.11
CA VAL A 539 -6.76 1.70 13.84
C VAL A 539 -6.98 1.78 15.34
N ALA A 540 -7.74 2.77 15.82
CA ALA A 540 -8.04 2.91 17.23
C ALA A 540 -8.79 1.68 17.76
N ALA A 541 -9.84 1.24 17.07
CA ALA A 541 -10.60 0.03 17.45
C ALA A 541 -9.71 -1.22 17.47
N MET A 542 -8.83 -1.38 16.47
CA MET A 542 -7.88 -2.49 16.41
C MET A 542 -6.90 -2.49 17.59
N ALA A 543 -6.33 -1.34 17.95
CA ALA A 543 -5.40 -1.23 19.07
C ALA A 543 -6.08 -1.60 20.40
N TYR A 544 -7.29 -1.13 20.63
CA TYR A 544 -8.07 -1.51 21.82
C TYR A 544 -8.52 -2.97 21.82
N ALA A 545 -8.89 -3.51 20.66
CA ALA A 545 -9.23 -4.94 20.53
C ALA A 545 -8.02 -5.83 20.76
N PHE A 546 -6.83 -5.46 20.25
CA PHE A 546 -5.59 -6.18 20.47
C PHE A 546 -5.18 -6.18 21.96
N ALA A 547 -5.43 -5.08 22.66
CA ALA A 547 -5.25 -4.98 24.12
C ALA A 547 -6.35 -5.70 24.93
N GLY A 548 -7.32 -6.37 24.29
CA GLY A 548 -8.44 -7.05 24.97
C GLY A 548 -9.50 -6.11 25.56
N ARG A 549 -9.50 -4.83 25.18
CA ARG A 549 -10.43 -3.81 25.73
C ARG A 549 -11.70 -3.62 24.93
N ILE A 550 -11.79 -4.16 23.72
CA ILE A 550 -13.04 -4.36 23.00
C ILE A 550 -13.32 -5.86 23.02
N PRO A 551 -14.35 -6.32 23.72
CA PRO A 551 -14.63 -7.75 23.81
C PRO A 551 -15.01 -8.34 22.45
N PRO A 552 -14.82 -9.65 22.24
CA PRO A 552 -15.30 -10.34 21.05
C PRO A 552 -16.80 -10.08 20.82
N ALA A 553 -17.24 -10.13 19.56
CA ALA A 553 -18.67 -10.06 19.27
C ALA A 553 -19.41 -11.17 20.01
N PRO A 554 -20.66 -10.92 20.51
CA PRO A 554 -21.48 -11.98 21.07
C PRO A 554 -21.62 -13.12 20.06
N SER A 555 -21.44 -14.36 20.51
CA SER A 555 -21.74 -15.51 19.65
C SER A 555 -23.18 -15.40 19.15
N PRO A 556 -23.44 -15.66 17.86
CA PRO A 556 -24.82 -15.71 17.40
C PRO A 556 -25.57 -16.68 18.27
N THR A 557 -26.62 -16.19 18.96
CA THR A 557 -27.54 -17.04 19.67
C THR A 557 -28.24 -17.93 18.65
N ASN A 558 -27.96 -19.24 18.69
CA ASN A 558 -28.62 -20.27 17.88
C ASN A 558 -30.15 -20.20 18.02
#